data_6046f5dd38d3d051a974407e5b93ad15
#
_entry.id   6046f5dd38d3d051a974407e5b93ad15
#
_cell.length_a   1.000
_cell.length_b   1.000
_cell.length_c   1.000
_cell.angle_alpha   90.00
_cell.angle_beta   90.00
_cell.angle_gamma   90.00
#
_symmetry.space_group_name_H-M   'P 1'
#
loop_
_entity.id
_entity.type
_entity.pdbx_description
1 polymer ?
#
loop_
_entity_poly.entity_id
_entity_poly.type
_entity_poly.pdbx_seq_one_letter_code
_entity_poly.pdbx_strand_id
1 'polypeptide(L)'
;ISESISRPTKVIGMHFLNPVPKVPMVELVKSLHTSNETVLKVKEFASRIGKTPVEVYEYPGFITTRAIVPLINEAMHILLEGVATAKDIDTALKLGYNFQYGPLEMADMMGLDEVLAWMETLWKTLGEPRYRPNPMIRKLVRERRLGKKTGEGIFKYDEHGNKIN
;
A
#
# COMPACT_ATOMS: atom_id res chain seq x y z
N ILE A 1 -20.32 -6.58 5.19
CA ILE A 1 -20.22 -7.95 5.79
C ILE A 1 -20.91 -7.96 7.15
N SER A 2 -20.59 -7.02 8.07
CA SER A 2 -21.20 -7.02 9.41
C SER A 2 -22.73 -6.93 9.41
N GLU A 3 -23.31 -6.24 8.44
CA GLU A 3 -24.77 -6.07 8.30
C GLU A 3 -25.49 -7.35 7.81
N SER A 4 -24.74 -8.27 7.19
CA SER A 4 -25.31 -9.50 6.59
C SER A 4 -25.25 -10.72 7.51
N ILE A 5 -24.90 -10.54 8.78
CA ILE A 5 -24.72 -11.64 9.73
C ILE A 5 -25.48 -11.42 11.03
N SER A 6 -25.79 -12.52 11.73
CA SER A 6 -26.57 -12.50 12.97
C SER A 6 -25.84 -11.89 14.20
N ARG A 7 -24.53 -11.71 14.13
CA ARG A 7 -23.70 -11.21 15.23
C ARG A 7 -22.75 -10.08 14.79
N PRO A 8 -23.26 -8.92 14.33
CA PRO A 8 -22.47 -7.83 13.78
C PRO A 8 -21.44 -7.27 14.77
N THR A 9 -21.73 -7.29 16.07
CA THR A 9 -20.82 -6.82 17.12
C THR A 9 -19.57 -7.68 17.27
N LYS A 10 -19.57 -8.92 16.77
CA LYS A 10 -18.44 -9.85 16.80
C LYS A 10 -17.64 -9.90 15.50
N VAL A 11 -17.81 -8.90 14.62
CA VAL A 11 -17.06 -8.78 13.36
C VAL A 11 -16.06 -7.66 13.45
N ILE A 12 -14.83 -7.94 12.99
CA ILE A 12 -13.77 -6.98 12.78
C ILE A 12 -12.90 -7.44 11.61
N GLY A 13 -12.45 -6.51 10.78
CA GLY A 13 -11.49 -6.79 9.71
C GLY A 13 -10.06 -6.87 10.24
N MET A 14 -9.23 -7.71 9.62
CA MET A 14 -7.78 -7.73 9.85
C MET A 14 -7.09 -7.53 8.49
N HIS A 15 -6.53 -6.35 8.29
CA HIS A 15 -5.80 -6.00 7.08
C HIS A 15 -4.30 -6.17 7.32
N PHE A 16 -3.74 -7.22 6.73
CA PHE A 16 -2.31 -7.52 6.75
C PHE A 16 -1.61 -6.90 5.55
N LEU A 17 -0.40 -6.40 5.76
CA LEU A 17 0.44 -5.89 4.69
C LEU A 17 1.41 -6.98 4.18
N ASN A 18 1.67 -7.00 2.90
CA ASN A 18 2.58 -7.94 2.27
C ASN A 18 4.05 -7.47 2.38
N PRO A 19 5.00 -8.39 2.58
CA PRO A 19 4.80 -9.81 2.87
C PRO A 19 4.39 -10.05 4.32
N VAL A 20 3.26 -10.71 4.53
CA VAL A 20 2.62 -10.88 5.84
C VAL A 20 3.57 -11.37 6.94
N PRO A 21 4.46 -12.36 6.72
CA PRO A 21 5.36 -12.81 7.79
C PRO A 21 6.36 -11.74 8.24
N LYS A 22 6.75 -10.81 7.36
CA LYS A 22 7.82 -9.83 7.63
C LYS A 22 7.29 -8.51 8.20
N VAL A 23 6.06 -8.11 7.86
CA VAL A 23 5.50 -6.85 8.34
C VAL A 23 4.95 -7.01 9.76
N PRO A 24 5.50 -6.31 10.77
CA PRO A 24 5.18 -6.53 12.18
C PRO A 24 3.90 -5.83 12.65
N MET A 25 2.96 -5.50 11.74
CA MET A 25 1.72 -4.80 12.09
C MET A 25 0.51 -5.36 11.34
N VAL A 26 -0.68 -5.08 11.87
CA VAL A 26 -1.98 -5.37 11.26
C VAL A 26 -2.96 -4.25 11.56
N GLU A 27 -3.70 -3.78 10.57
CA GLU A 27 -4.81 -2.85 10.77
C GLU A 27 -6.06 -3.63 11.17
N LEU A 28 -6.63 -3.27 12.33
CA LEU A 28 -7.90 -3.82 12.83
C LEU A 28 -9.03 -2.90 12.43
N VAL A 29 -9.78 -3.32 11.42
CA VAL A 29 -10.81 -2.50 10.79
C VAL A 29 -12.14 -2.65 11.51
N LYS A 30 -12.55 -1.61 12.21
CA LYS A 30 -13.80 -1.53 12.96
C LYS A 30 -14.93 -1.07 12.06
N SER A 31 -16.04 -1.80 12.10
CA SER A 31 -17.32 -1.30 11.60
C SER A 31 -18.04 -0.49 12.68
N LEU A 32 -19.15 0.16 12.31
CA LEU A 32 -20.03 0.86 13.27
C LEU A 32 -20.59 -0.07 14.35
N HIS A 33 -20.67 -1.36 14.08
CA HIS A 33 -21.27 -2.35 14.98
C HIS A 33 -20.25 -3.12 15.82
N THR A 34 -18.94 -3.04 15.50
CA THR A 34 -17.90 -3.79 16.21
C THR A 34 -17.82 -3.41 17.68
N SER A 35 -18.01 -4.38 18.58
CA SER A 35 -17.94 -4.12 20.03
C SER A 35 -16.51 -3.93 20.53
N ASN A 36 -16.33 -3.18 21.60
CA ASN A 36 -15.02 -3.02 22.27
C ASN A 36 -14.45 -4.36 22.75
N GLU A 37 -15.32 -5.29 23.20
CA GLU A 37 -14.89 -6.64 23.59
C GLU A 37 -14.25 -7.38 22.42
N THR A 38 -14.85 -7.29 21.21
CA THR A 38 -14.29 -7.89 20.00
C THR A 38 -12.94 -7.26 19.65
N VAL A 39 -12.82 -5.94 19.74
CA VAL A 39 -11.55 -5.23 19.49
C VAL A 39 -10.47 -5.72 20.45
N LEU A 40 -10.75 -5.80 21.74
CA LEU A 40 -9.77 -6.23 22.75
C LEU A 40 -9.30 -7.67 22.50
N LYS A 41 -10.23 -8.59 22.22
CA LYS A 41 -9.89 -10.00 21.92
C LYS A 41 -9.01 -10.13 20.68
N VAL A 42 -9.31 -9.37 19.62
CA VAL A 42 -8.53 -9.44 18.39
C VAL A 42 -7.19 -8.71 18.51
N LYS A 43 -7.08 -7.67 19.31
CA LYS A 43 -5.78 -7.07 19.69
C LYS A 43 -4.88 -8.07 20.40
N GLU A 44 -5.42 -8.78 21.41
CA GLU A 44 -4.68 -9.81 22.10
C GLU A 44 -4.21 -10.91 21.12
N PHE A 45 -5.11 -11.39 20.27
CA PHE A 45 -4.76 -12.35 19.24
C PHE A 45 -3.65 -11.84 18.31
N ALA A 46 -3.76 -10.60 17.80
CA ALA A 46 -2.74 -9.99 16.95
C ALA A 46 -1.38 -9.93 17.64
N SER A 47 -1.35 -9.53 18.92
CA SER A 47 -0.12 -9.50 19.72
C SER A 47 0.49 -10.90 19.91
N ARG A 48 -0.34 -11.92 20.12
CA ARG A 48 0.12 -13.32 20.27
C ARG A 48 0.76 -13.89 19.01
N ILE A 49 0.34 -13.43 17.83
CA ILE A 49 0.95 -13.81 16.54
C ILE A 49 2.09 -12.86 16.13
N GLY A 50 2.61 -12.04 17.05
CA GLY A 50 3.75 -11.15 16.82
C GLY A 50 3.44 -9.91 15.98
N LYS A 51 2.16 -9.48 15.91
CA LYS A 51 1.74 -8.28 15.17
C LYS A 51 1.35 -7.16 16.12
N THR A 52 1.79 -5.96 15.82
CA THR A 52 1.29 -4.75 16.48
C THR A 52 -0.06 -4.37 15.88
N PRO A 53 -1.16 -4.40 16.68
CA PRO A 53 -2.48 -4.03 16.18
C PRO A 53 -2.64 -2.50 16.13
N VAL A 54 -3.12 -2.00 15.00
CA VAL A 54 -3.48 -0.59 14.80
C VAL A 54 -4.98 -0.51 14.52
N GLU A 55 -5.73 0.19 15.38
CA GLU A 55 -7.16 0.35 15.16
C GLU A 55 -7.45 1.37 14.06
N VAL A 56 -8.36 1.01 13.16
CA VAL A 56 -8.86 1.90 12.12
C VAL A 56 -10.37 1.74 11.97
N TYR A 57 -11.05 2.79 11.57
CA TYR A 57 -12.43 2.70 11.14
C TYR A 57 -12.50 2.30 9.67
N GLU A 58 -13.60 1.65 9.29
CA GLU A 58 -13.87 1.28 7.90
C GLU A 58 -13.92 2.55 7.02
N TYR A 59 -12.92 2.70 6.16
CA TYR A 59 -12.81 3.77 5.19
C TYR A 59 -11.94 3.32 4.01
N PRO A 60 -12.19 3.80 2.77
CA PRO A 60 -11.40 3.38 1.61
C PRO A 60 -9.90 3.58 1.82
N GLY A 61 -9.13 2.48 1.69
CA GLY A 61 -7.67 2.46 1.81
C GLY A 61 -7.13 2.49 3.24
N PHE A 62 -7.98 2.49 4.26
CA PHE A 62 -7.61 2.54 5.68
C PHE A 62 -6.55 3.61 5.96
N ILE A 63 -5.49 3.31 6.72
CA ILE A 63 -4.37 4.24 6.95
C ILE A 63 -3.28 4.01 5.90
N THR A 64 -2.78 2.78 5.81
CA THR A 64 -1.54 2.48 5.10
C THR A 64 -1.67 2.68 3.60
N THR A 65 -2.66 2.08 2.95
CA THR A 65 -2.88 2.24 1.51
C THR A 65 -3.23 3.68 1.16
N ARG A 66 -4.06 4.33 1.98
CA ARG A 66 -4.48 5.72 1.77
C ARG A 66 -3.33 6.72 1.86
N ALA A 67 -2.32 6.44 2.68
CA ALA A 67 -1.15 7.30 2.84
C ALA A 67 -0.08 7.04 1.77
N ILE A 68 0.18 5.76 1.45
CA ILE A 68 1.27 5.40 0.55
C ILE A 68 0.95 5.67 -0.92
N VAL A 69 -0.30 5.50 -1.33
CA VAL A 69 -0.72 5.67 -2.74
C VAL A 69 -0.46 7.09 -3.27
N PRO A 70 -0.84 8.18 -2.58
CA PRO A 70 -0.50 9.54 -3.01
C PRO A 70 1.00 9.81 -3.05
N LEU A 71 1.77 9.27 -2.10
CA LEU A 71 3.22 9.43 -2.08
C LEU A 71 3.87 8.79 -3.32
N ILE A 72 3.46 7.57 -3.66
CA ILE A 72 3.92 6.89 -4.88
C ILE A 72 3.50 7.67 -6.12
N ASN A 73 2.25 8.12 -6.17
CA ASN A 73 1.71 8.87 -7.30
C ASN A 73 2.49 10.17 -7.52
N GLU A 74 2.78 10.90 -6.46
CA GLU A 74 3.58 12.13 -6.51
C GLU A 74 5.01 11.86 -6.97
N ALA A 75 5.67 10.81 -6.46
CA ALA A 75 7.00 10.42 -6.91
C ALA A 75 7.02 10.08 -8.41
N MET A 76 5.95 9.47 -8.93
CA MET A 76 5.79 9.23 -10.36
C MET A 76 5.56 10.53 -11.17
N HIS A 77 4.89 11.54 -10.59
CA HIS A 77 4.75 12.85 -11.24
C HIS A 77 6.11 13.57 -11.31
N ILE A 78 6.87 13.60 -10.23
CA ILE A 78 8.23 14.15 -10.20
C ILE A 78 9.12 13.52 -11.29
N LEU A 79 9.01 12.17 -11.45
CA LEU A 79 9.75 11.46 -12.49
C LEU A 79 9.25 11.82 -13.90
N LEU A 80 7.93 11.84 -14.11
CA LEU A 80 7.31 12.16 -15.40
C LEU A 80 7.62 13.58 -15.87
N GLU A 81 7.67 14.52 -14.95
CA GLU A 81 7.99 15.93 -15.19
C GLU A 81 9.49 16.19 -15.38
N GLY A 82 10.33 15.15 -15.22
CA GLY A 82 11.77 15.23 -15.44
C GLY A 82 12.52 16.04 -14.36
N VAL A 83 11.93 16.20 -13.18
CA VAL A 83 12.55 16.94 -12.07
C VAL A 83 13.79 16.22 -11.58
N ALA A 84 13.75 14.87 -11.50
CA ALA A 84 14.89 14.05 -11.09
C ALA A 84 14.79 12.64 -11.69
N THR A 85 15.91 11.89 -11.63
CA THR A 85 15.89 10.46 -11.99
C THR A 85 15.15 9.62 -10.95
N ALA A 86 14.65 8.45 -11.34
CA ALA A 86 14.01 7.53 -10.38
C ALA A 86 14.92 7.19 -9.19
N LYS A 87 16.22 7.02 -9.44
CA LYS A 87 17.22 6.76 -8.42
C LYS A 87 17.36 7.93 -7.44
N ASP A 88 17.39 9.15 -7.95
CA ASP A 88 17.57 10.33 -7.10
C ASP A 88 16.33 10.64 -6.27
N ILE A 89 15.12 10.45 -6.84
CA ILE A 89 13.84 10.57 -6.12
C ILE A 89 13.82 9.61 -4.92
N ASP A 90 14.11 8.34 -5.16
CA ASP A 90 14.14 7.34 -4.10
C ASP A 90 15.24 7.64 -3.07
N THR A 91 16.43 8.06 -3.52
CA THR A 91 17.55 8.42 -2.64
C THR A 91 17.19 9.60 -1.74
N ALA A 92 16.57 10.64 -2.30
CA ALA A 92 16.16 11.82 -1.55
C ALA A 92 15.19 11.48 -0.42
N LEU A 93 14.17 10.65 -0.69
CA LEU A 93 13.20 10.27 0.32
C LEU A 93 13.75 9.26 1.34
N LYS A 94 14.63 8.35 0.90
CA LYS A 94 15.33 7.43 1.82
C LYS A 94 16.21 8.18 2.80
N LEU A 95 17.05 9.08 2.33
CA LEU A 95 18.01 9.79 3.18
C LEU A 95 17.37 10.98 3.90
N GLY A 96 16.47 11.72 3.23
CA GLY A 96 15.85 12.90 3.79
C GLY A 96 14.81 12.60 4.88
N TYR A 97 14.10 11.48 4.76
CA TYR A 97 13.02 11.10 5.69
C TYR A 97 13.20 9.73 6.34
N ASN A 98 14.39 9.12 6.19
CA ASN A 98 14.73 7.82 6.77
C ASN A 98 13.77 6.67 6.35
N PHE A 99 13.32 6.70 5.11
CA PHE A 99 12.54 5.60 4.57
C PHE A 99 13.44 4.40 4.27
N GLN A 100 12.98 3.19 4.60
CA GLN A 100 13.72 1.96 4.29
C GLN A 100 13.86 1.74 2.77
N TYR A 101 12.79 2.05 2.03
CA TYR A 101 12.73 2.00 0.57
C TYR A 101 12.22 3.33 0.03
N GLY A 102 12.68 3.73 -1.15
CA GLY A 102 12.09 4.87 -1.84
C GLY A 102 10.70 4.52 -2.40
N PRO A 103 9.84 5.51 -2.66
CA PRO A 103 8.46 5.27 -3.08
C PRO A 103 8.35 4.56 -4.43
N LEU A 104 9.28 4.77 -5.34
CA LEU A 104 9.27 4.13 -6.66
C LEU A 104 9.73 2.67 -6.59
N GLU A 105 10.75 2.37 -5.80
CA GLU A 105 11.16 0.99 -5.50
C GLU A 105 10.07 0.24 -4.73
N MET A 106 9.40 0.91 -3.80
CA MET A 106 8.27 0.36 -3.05
C MET A 106 7.11 0.00 -3.98
N ALA A 107 6.79 0.84 -4.97
CA ALA A 107 5.78 0.56 -5.97
C ALA A 107 6.12 -0.69 -6.80
N ASP A 108 7.37 -0.85 -7.23
CA ASP A 108 7.86 -2.03 -7.94
C ASP A 108 7.81 -3.30 -7.06
N MET A 109 8.07 -3.18 -5.75
CA MET A 109 7.96 -4.29 -4.80
C MET A 109 6.52 -4.73 -4.56
N MET A 110 5.58 -3.80 -4.51
CA MET A 110 4.15 -4.07 -4.37
C MET A 110 3.54 -4.66 -5.65
N GLY A 111 4.06 -4.24 -6.80
CA GLY A 111 3.51 -4.51 -8.12
C GLY A 111 2.69 -3.35 -8.65
N LEU A 112 3.09 -2.83 -9.81
CA LEU A 112 2.47 -1.64 -10.40
C LEU A 112 1.00 -1.84 -10.79
N ASP A 113 0.59 -3.06 -11.09
CA ASP A 113 -0.80 -3.43 -11.31
C ASP A 113 -1.66 -3.29 -10.04
N GLU A 114 -1.15 -3.74 -8.89
CA GLU A 114 -1.81 -3.58 -7.60
C GLU A 114 -1.89 -2.10 -7.20
N VAL A 115 -0.79 -1.37 -7.33
CA VAL A 115 -0.75 0.07 -7.04
C VAL A 115 -1.73 0.83 -7.93
N LEU A 116 -1.82 0.50 -9.23
CA LEU A 116 -2.79 1.08 -10.14
C LEU A 116 -4.23 0.78 -9.71
N ALA A 117 -4.53 -0.46 -9.34
CA ALA A 117 -5.86 -0.86 -8.87
C ALA A 117 -6.27 -0.09 -7.60
N TRP A 118 -5.34 0.12 -6.66
CA TRP A 118 -5.59 0.93 -5.47
C TRP A 118 -5.84 2.41 -5.81
N MET A 119 -5.03 2.99 -6.70
CA MET A 119 -5.24 4.37 -7.16
C MET A 119 -6.63 4.53 -7.80
N GLU A 120 -7.00 3.63 -8.71
CA GLU A 120 -8.31 3.67 -9.38
C GLU A 120 -9.48 3.52 -8.41
N THR A 121 -9.35 2.59 -7.46
CA THR A 121 -10.38 2.37 -6.43
C THR A 121 -10.54 3.60 -5.54
N LEU A 122 -9.44 4.16 -5.05
CA LEU A 122 -9.48 5.36 -4.21
C LEU A 122 -10.00 6.57 -4.98
N TRP A 123 -9.57 6.76 -6.22
CA TRP A 123 -10.04 7.84 -7.06
C TRP A 123 -11.53 7.73 -7.37
N LYS A 124 -12.00 6.53 -7.76
CA LYS A 124 -13.42 6.27 -8.01
C LYS A 124 -14.29 6.49 -6.78
N THR A 125 -13.80 6.09 -5.61
CA THR A 125 -14.59 6.09 -4.38
C THR A 125 -14.59 7.46 -3.68
N LEU A 126 -13.44 8.15 -3.69
CA LEU A 126 -13.25 9.41 -2.95
C LEU A 126 -13.35 10.66 -3.84
N GLY A 127 -13.18 10.54 -5.17
CA GLY A 127 -13.24 11.65 -6.11
C GLY A 127 -12.06 12.64 -6.03
N GLU A 128 -11.06 12.35 -5.21
CA GLU A 128 -9.97 13.28 -4.90
C GLU A 128 -8.85 13.20 -5.95
N PRO A 129 -8.43 14.34 -6.56
CA PRO A 129 -7.40 14.36 -7.60
C PRO A 129 -6.07 13.69 -7.24
N ARG A 130 -5.69 13.72 -5.96
CA ARG A 130 -4.44 13.09 -5.46
C ARG A 130 -4.38 11.57 -5.68
N TYR A 131 -5.52 10.92 -5.88
CA TYR A 131 -5.60 9.48 -6.17
C TYR A 131 -5.71 9.18 -7.66
N ARG A 132 -5.84 10.20 -8.52
CA ARG A 132 -5.90 10.01 -9.98
C ARG A 132 -4.60 9.39 -10.46
N PRO A 133 -4.64 8.18 -11.07
CA PRO A 133 -3.42 7.50 -11.48
C PRO A 133 -2.59 8.33 -12.46
N ASN A 134 -1.29 8.41 -12.21
CA ASN A 134 -0.31 8.98 -13.13
C ASN A 134 -0.34 8.24 -14.49
N PRO A 135 -0.25 8.94 -15.63
CA PRO A 135 -0.23 8.28 -16.96
C PRO A 135 0.87 7.24 -17.11
N MET A 136 2.02 7.41 -16.45
CA MET A 136 3.15 6.49 -16.52
C MET A 136 2.79 5.10 -15.98
N ILE A 137 2.11 5.00 -14.81
CA ILE A 137 1.77 3.70 -14.24
C ILE A 137 0.84 2.91 -15.16
N ARG A 138 -0.12 3.59 -15.81
CA ARG A 138 -1.01 2.95 -16.80
C ARG A 138 -0.23 2.41 -18.00
N LYS A 139 0.80 3.15 -18.46
CA LYS A 139 1.67 2.73 -19.55
C LYS A 139 2.47 1.49 -19.13
N LEU A 140 3.16 1.53 -17.99
CA LEU A 140 3.97 0.42 -17.49
C LEU A 140 3.14 -0.87 -17.30
N VAL A 141 1.95 -0.76 -16.74
CA VAL A 141 1.06 -1.92 -16.57
C VAL A 141 0.61 -2.51 -17.91
N ARG A 142 0.29 -1.70 -18.91
CA ARG A 142 -0.04 -2.19 -20.26
C ARG A 142 1.14 -2.89 -20.94
N GLU A 143 2.35 -2.42 -20.68
CA GLU A 143 3.60 -3.01 -21.19
C GLU A 143 4.04 -4.26 -20.41
N ARG A 144 3.27 -4.72 -19.42
CA ARG A 144 3.60 -5.83 -18.53
C ARG A 144 4.85 -5.62 -17.70
N ARG A 145 5.29 -4.39 -17.54
CA ARG A 145 6.36 -3.97 -16.64
C ARG A 145 5.75 -3.72 -15.27
N LEU A 146 5.60 -4.80 -14.49
CA LEU A 146 4.84 -4.78 -13.24
C LEU A 146 5.72 -4.63 -12.00
N GLY A 147 7.01 -4.40 -12.18
CA GLY A 147 7.97 -4.27 -11.10
C GLY A 147 8.76 -5.55 -10.87
N LYS A 148 9.17 -5.77 -9.63
CA LYS A 148 10.05 -6.87 -9.22
C LYS A 148 9.53 -8.25 -9.66
N LYS A 149 8.23 -8.49 -9.62
CA LYS A 149 7.61 -9.78 -10.00
C LYS A 149 7.74 -10.13 -11.48
N THR A 150 8.04 -9.16 -12.35
CA THR A 150 8.26 -9.37 -13.79
C THR A 150 9.69 -9.05 -14.23
N GLY A 151 10.61 -8.77 -13.28
CA GLY A 151 11.98 -8.39 -13.54
C GLY A 151 12.16 -6.94 -14.03
N GLU A 152 11.08 -6.24 -14.33
CA GLU A 152 11.12 -4.84 -14.78
C GLU A 152 9.84 -4.10 -14.37
N GLY A 153 10.01 -2.88 -13.89
CA GLY A 153 8.96 -1.91 -13.60
C GLY A 153 9.46 -0.51 -13.89
N ILE A 154 9.52 0.34 -12.86
CA ILE A 154 10.25 1.62 -12.90
C ILE A 154 11.75 1.35 -12.92
N PHE A 155 12.20 0.35 -12.16
CA PHE A 155 13.57 -0.17 -12.16
C PHE A 155 13.64 -1.53 -12.86
N LYS A 156 14.88 -2.01 -13.06
CA LYS A 156 15.16 -3.37 -13.53
C LYS A 156 15.69 -4.22 -12.38
N TYR A 157 15.40 -5.51 -12.44
CA TYR A 157 15.75 -6.48 -11.41
C TYR A 157 16.39 -7.73 -12.02
N ASP A 158 17.37 -8.30 -11.33
CA ASP A 158 17.96 -9.58 -11.69
C ASP A 158 17.03 -10.76 -11.33
N GLU A 159 17.43 -11.97 -11.63
CA GLU A 159 16.69 -13.20 -11.32
C GLU A 159 16.51 -13.45 -9.80
N HIS A 160 17.35 -12.82 -8.97
CA HIS A 160 17.25 -12.87 -7.51
C HIS A 160 16.39 -11.72 -6.96
N GLY A 161 15.91 -10.83 -7.83
CA GLY A 161 15.11 -9.67 -7.51
C GLY A 161 15.91 -8.52 -6.88
N ASN A 162 17.22 -8.45 -7.12
CA ASN A 162 18.02 -7.29 -6.76
C ASN A 162 17.94 -6.25 -7.86
N LYS A 163 17.87 -4.98 -7.46
CA LYS A 163 17.81 -3.87 -8.41
C LYS A 163 19.11 -3.77 -9.20
N ILE A 164 19.01 -3.74 -10.53
CA ILE A 164 20.11 -3.54 -11.46
C ILE A 164 20.23 -2.02 -11.71
N ASN A 165 21.45 -1.50 -11.62
CA ASN A 165 21.73 -0.07 -11.86
C ASN A 165 21.68 0.29 -13.34
#